data_af99005d3905d2f5e84a08cf4ddf1631
#
_entry.id   af99005d3905d2f5e84a08cf4ddf1631
#
_cell.length_a   1.000
_cell.length_b   1.000
_cell.length_c   1.000
_cell.angle_alpha   90.00
_cell.angle_beta   90.00
_cell.angle_gamma   90.00
#
_symmetry.space_group_name_H-M   'P 1'
#
loop_
_entity.id
_entity.type
_entity.pdbx_description
1 polymer ?
#
loop_
_entity_poly.entity_id
_entity_poly.type
_entity_poly.pdbx_seq_one_letter_code
_entity_poly.pdbx_strand_id
1 'polypeptide(L)'
;MRSALAPHPAQRPLFWPGVLACLVGLCLHGPVHAQTQAWVSWVMDGDTVLLLPEGEREPVRLRLQGIDAPESCQPGGERARDALIALVLRKAVRFEAHGQDSYGRQLGKLWIDDRDVGAELVRTGWAWAYSHRTGRGPYAALQREAERERRGLFAARETAMSPSVFRQFHGGCHADTEGQAPVQRLPHTGQAGSR
;
A
#
# COMPACT_ATOMS: atom_id res chain seq x y z
N MET A 1 -14.62 -18.92 99.28
CA MET A 1 -15.24 -18.80 97.96
C MET A 1 -14.32 -17.98 97.05
N ARG A 2 -13.69 -18.66 96.09
CA ARG A 2 -12.65 -18.11 95.23
C ARG A 2 -13.29 -17.87 93.86
N SER A 3 -13.40 -16.58 93.42
CA SER A 3 -13.80 -16.23 92.09
C SER A 3 -12.60 -16.30 91.19
N ALA A 4 -12.68 -17.07 90.16
CA ALA A 4 -11.68 -17.21 89.10
C ALA A 4 -11.95 -16.15 88.03
N LEU A 5 -10.96 -15.31 87.76
CA LEU A 5 -10.97 -14.45 86.59
C LEU A 5 -10.56 -15.25 85.35
N ALA A 6 -11.38 -15.15 84.31
CA ALA A 6 -11.10 -15.72 82.98
C ALA A 6 -10.18 -14.78 82.19
N PRO A 7 -9.24 -15.33 81.38
CA PRO A 7 -8.32 -14.51 80.59
C PRO A 7 -8.98 -14.02 79.28
N HIS A 8 -8.71 -12.80 78.93
CA HIS A 8 -9.12 -12.16 77.69
C HIS A 8 -8.41 -12.78 76.46
N PRO A 9 -9.11 -13.01 75.36
CA PRO A 9 -8.44 -13.42 74.11
C PRO A 9 -7.67 -12.27 73.43
N ALA A 10 -6.42 -12.55 73.11
CA ALA A 10 -5.55 -11.60 72.39
C ALA A 10 -6.08 -11.42 70.94
N GLN A 11 -6.31 -10.20 70.59
CA GLN A 11 -6.62 -9.79 69.22
C GLN A 11 -5.36 -9.88 68.38
N ARG A 12 -5.37 -10.75 67.38
CA ARG A 12 -4.34 -10.85 66.33
C ARG A 12 -4.58 -9.76 65.28
N PRO A 13 -3.57 -8.99 64.85
CA PRO A 13 -3.72 -8.08 63.75
C PRO A 13 -3.79 -8.88 62.41
N LEU A 14 -4.88 -8.68 61.68
CA LEU A 14 -4.99 -9.11 60.26
C LEU A 14 -4.04 -8.32 59.42
N PHE A 15 -2.88 -8.90 59.10
CA PHE A 15 -2.08 -8.41 58.00
C PHE A 15 -2.73 -8.83 56.67
N TRP A 16 -3.32 -7.86 55.98
CA TRP A 16 -3.77 -8.04 54.61
C TRP A 16 -2.59 -7.79 53.66
N PRO A 17 -2.06 -8.80 52.95
CA PRO A 17 -1.06 -8.53 51.94
C PRO A 17 -1.76 -7.87 50.77
N GLY A 18 -1.53 -6.56 50.62
CA GLY A 18 -1.93 -5.81 49.41
C GLY A 18 -1.22 -6.43 48.21
N VAL A 19 -1.94 -7.23 47.44
CA VAL A 19 -1.51 -7.68 46.10
C VAL A 19 -1.55 -6.47 45.19
N LEU A 20 -0.40 -5.81 45.05
CA LEU A 20 -0.18 -4.80 43.99
C LEU A 20 -0.05 -5.55 42.66
N ALA A 21 -1.19 -5.79 42.01
CA ALA A 21 -1.23 -6.32 40.66
C ALA A 21 -0.74 -5.22 39.70
N CYS A 22 0.58 -5.19 39.44
CA CYS A 22 1.14 -4.47 38.31
C CYS A 22 0.63 -5.13 37.03
N LEU A 23 -0.44 -4.57 36.47
CA LEU A 23 -0.84 -4.83 35.07
C LEU A 23 0.21 -4.23 34.16
N VAL A 24 1.26 -5.01 33.89
CA VAL A 24 2.16 -4.75 32.75
C VAL A 24 1.35 -4.97 31.49
N GLY A 25 0.72 -3.87 31.01
CA GLY A 25 0.10 -3.83 29.70
C GLY A 25 1.17 -4.05 28.64
N LEU A 26 1.31 -5.29 28.18
CA LEU A 26 2.15 -5.65 27.06
C LEU A 26 1.52 -5.04 25.80
N CYS A 27 1.89 -3.77 25.51
CA CYS A 27 1.56 -3.13 24.26
C CYS A 27 2.26 -3.92 23.15
N LEU A 28 1.55 -4.83 22.50
CA LEU A 28 1.96 -5.47 21.26
C LEU A 28 1.96 -4.40 20.15
N HIS A 29 3.02 -3.60 20.12
CA HIS A 29 3.28 -2.72 18.98
C HIS A 29 3.78 -3.61 17.85
N GLY A 30 2.85 -4.02 16.98
CA GLY A 30 3.23 -4.56 15.66
C GLY A 30 4.05 -3.50 14.91
N PRO A 31 4.84 -3.88 13.89
CA PRO A 31 5.61 -2.93 13.11
C PRO A 31 4.66 -1.90 12.49
N VAL A 32 4.71 -0.67 13.01
CA VAL A 32 4.05 0.47 12.40
C VAL A 32 4.90 0.85 11.20
N HIS A 33 4.49 0.44 10.01
CA HIS A 33 5.09 0.94 8.80
C HIS A 33 4.71 2.41 8.68
N ALA A 34 5.72 3.27 8.69
CA ALA A 34 5.49 4.70 8.60
C ALA A 34 4.93 5.05 7.21
N GLN A 35 3.79 5.72 7.18
CA GLN A 35 3.24 6.28 5.95
C GLN A 35 3.99 7.59 5.64
N THR A 36 4.49 7.69 4.43
CA THR A 36 5.25 8.86 3.95
C THR A 36 4.38 9.66 2.98
N GLN A 37 4.36 10.97 3.15
CA GLN A 37 3.73 11.89 2.18
C GLN A 37 4.62 12.02 0.95
N ALA A 38 4.01 12.05 -0.22
CA ALA A 38 4.72 12.19 -1.48
C ALA A 38 3.84 12.87 -2.53
N TRP A 39 4.50 13.32 -3.61
CA TRP A 39 3.86 13.84 -4.80
C TRP A 39 4.07 12.87 -5.97
N VAL A 40 3.01 12.50 -6.69
CA VAL A 40 3.15 11.64 -7.88
C VAL A 40 3.62 12.47 -9.06
N SER A 41 4.87 12.31 -9.45
CA SER A 41 5.51 13.02 -10.56
C SER A 41 5.23 12.38 -11.91
N TRP A 42 5.12 11.04 -11.96
CA TRP A 42 4.92 10.27 -13.18
C TRP A 42 4.20 8.95 -12.91
N VAL A 43 3.46 8.46 -13.90
CA VAL A 43 2.88 7.11 -13.92
C VAL A 43 3.54 6.34 -15.07
N MET A 44 4.23 5.26 -14.74
CA MET A 44 5.01 4.48 -15.71
C MET A 44 4.11 3.51 -16.49
N ASP A 45 3.31 2.74 -15.76
CA ASP A 45 2.37 1.75 -16.26
C ASP A 45 1.15 1.67 -15.33
N GLY A 46 0.31 0.62 -15.47
CA GLY A 46 -0.94 0.50 -14.70
C GLY A 46 -0.76 0.19 -13.21
N ASP A 47 0.47 -0.04 -12.72
CA ASP A 47 0.73 -0.36 -11.32
C ASP A 47 2.08 0.16 -10.77
N THR A 48 2.75 1.02 -11.53
CA THR A 48 4.04 1.59 -11.16
C THR A 48 4.05 3.11 -11.32
N VAL A 49 4.42 3.81 -10.26
CA VAL A 49 4.49 5.28 -10.23
C VAL A 49 5.87 5.76 -9.80
N LEU A 50 6.18 7.00 -10.17
CA LEU A 50 7.35 7.73 -9.68
C LEU A 50 6.85 8.76 -8.66
N LEU A 51 7.31 8.62 -7.43
CA LEU A 51 6.97 9.46 -6.30
C LEU A 51 8.13 10.39 -5.95
N LEU A 52 7.82 11.61 -5.57
CA LEU A 52 8.76 12.50 -4.90
C LEU A 52 8.32 12.61 -3.43
N PRO A 53 8.97 11.92 -2.49
CA PRO A 53 8.64 12.01 -1.08
C PRO A 53 8.87 13.42 -0.54
N GLU A 54 8.08 13.83 0.43
CA GLU A 54 8.22 15.14 1.05
C GLU A 54 9.60 15.29 1.73
N GLY A 55 10.29 16.38 1.41
CA GLY A 55 11.64 16.64 1.91
C GLY A 55 12.77 15.97 1.15
N GLU A 56 12.46 15.07 0.22
CA GLU A 56 13.45 14.38 -0.60
C GLU A 56 13.65 15.07 -1.96
N ARG A 57 14.83 14.86 -2.54
CA ARG A 57 15.16 15.37 -3.89
C ARG A 57 15.14 14.29 -4.95
N GLU A 58 15.31 13.04 -4.52
CA GLU A 58 15.37 11.89 -5.41
C GLU A 58 14.00 11.21 -5.48
N PRO A 59 13.51 10.94 -6.70
CA PRO A 59 12.24 10.25 -6.86
C PRO A 59 12.37 8.77 -6.54
N VAL A 60 11.30 8.21 -5.99
CA VAL A 60 11.16 6.79 -5.65
C VAL A 60 10.24 6.11 -6.67
N ARG A 61 10.70 5.01 -7.26
CA ARG A 61 9.86 4.15 -8.09
C ARG A 61 9.09 3.19 -7.20
N LEU A 62 7.77 3.35 -7.11
CA LEU A 62 6.89 2.49 -6.33
C LEU A 62 6.08 1.58 -7.23
N ARG A 63 6.21 0.26 -7.03
CA ARG A 63 5.36 -0.79 -7.60
C ARG A 63 4.25 -1.09 -6.59
N LEU A 64 3.01 -0.90 -7.00
CA LEU A 64 1.84 -1.15 -6.14
C LEU A 64 1.72 -2.64 -5.82
N GLN A 65 1.77 -2.95 -4.54
CA GLN A 65 1.70 -4.31 -4.04
C GLN A 65 0.25 -4.82 -4.00
N GLY A 66 0.09 -6.10 -4.25
CA GLY A 66 -1.22 -6.77 -4.18
C GLY A 66 -2.03 -6.70 -5.46
N ILE A 67 -1.51 -6.04 -6.50
CA ILE A 67 -2.12 -5.94 -7.82
C ILE A 67 -1.13 -6.28 -8.93
N ASP A 68 -1.66 -6.59 -10.12
CA ASP A 68 -0.92 -6.80 -11.35
C ASP A 68 -1.72 -6.19 -12.51
N ALA A 69 -1.23 -5.11 -13.07
CA ALA A 69 -1.86 -4.43 -14.19
C ALA A 69 -1.31 -4.98 -15.53
N PRO A 70 -2.05 -4.85 -16.64
CA PRO A 70 -1.55 -5.22 -17.96
C PRO A 70 -0.26 -4.49 -18.28
N GLU A 71 0.66 -5.22 -18.90
CA GLU A 71 1.89 -4.65 -19.44
C GLU A 71 1.57 -3.53 -20.45
N SER A 72 2.48 -2.59 -20.62
CA SER A 72 2.26 -1.43 -21.52
C SER A 72 1.95 -1.86 -22.97
N CYS A 73 2.54 -2.96 -23.44
CA CYS A 73 2.27 -3.53 -24.78
C CYS A 73 1.13 -4.55 -24.80
N GLN A 74 0.56 -4.89 -23.64
CA GLN A 74 -0.56 -5.81 -23.57
C GLN A 74 -1.87 -5.07 -23.90
N PRO A 75 -2.84 -5.71 -24.58
CA PRO A 75 -4.17 -5.12 -24.75
C PRO A 75 -4.77 -4.67 -23.42
N GLY A 76 -5.11 -3.40 -23.32
CA GLY A 76 -5.61 -2.78 -22.10
C GLY A 76 -4.56 -2.09 -21.22
N GLY A 77 -3.26 -2.25 -21.50
CA GLY A 77 -2.17 -1.65 -20.72
C GLY A 77 -2.26 -0.11 -20.66
N GLU A 78 -2.45 0.54 -21.81
CA GLU A 78 -2.64 2.00 -21.85
C GLU A 78 -3.83 2.46 -21.02
N ARG A 79 -4.97 1.76 -21.11
CA ARG A 79 -6.17 2.11 -20.32
C ARG A 79 -5.95 1.93 -18.83
N ALA A 80 -5.26 0.86 -18.43
CA ALA A 80 -4.90 0.64 -17.03
C ALA A 80 -3.99 1.76 -16.51
N ARG A 81 -3.00 2.18 -17.32
CA ARG A 81 -2.14 3.31 -17.02
C ARG A 81 -2.95 4.62 -16.92
N ASP A 82 -3.85 4.87 -17.85
CA ASP A 82 -4.71 6.06 -17.85
C ASP A 82 -5.63 6.10 -16.62
N ALA A 83 -6.15 4.95 -16.20
CA ALA A 83 -6.92 4.84 -14.97
C ALA A 83 -6.10 5.23 -13.73
N LEU A 84 -4.85 4.76 -13.64
CA LEU A 84 -3.94 5.17 -12.56
C LEU A 84 -3.57 6.65 -12.66
N ILE A 85 -3.32 7.19 -13.86
CA ILE A 85 -3.08 8.61 -14.11
C ILE A 85 -4.24 9.45 -13.55
N ALA A 86 -5.47 9.11 -13.89
CA ALA A 86 -6.65 9.84 -13.45
C ALA A 86 -6.79 9.85 -11.92
N LEU A 87 -6.38 8.77 -11.26
CA LEU A 87 -6.42 8.66 -9.81
C LEU A 87 -5.36 9.52 -9.13
N VAL A 88 -4.10 9.48 -9.58
CA VAL A 88 -2.98 9.94 -8.75
C VAL A 88 -2.03 10.94 -9.37
N LEU A 89 -1.99 11.11 -10.70
CA LEU A 89 -0.99 11.97 -11.34
C LEU A 89 -1.12 13.43 -10.86
N ARG A 90 0.02 14.01 -10.47
CA ARG A 90 0.13 15.38 -9.93
C ARG A 90 -0.74 15.62 -8.70
N LYS A 91 -0.85 14.61 -7.84
CA LYS A 91 -1.57 14.71 -6.57
C LYS A 91 -0.65 14.36 -5.41
N ALA A 92 -0.95 14.94 -4.26
CA ALA A 92 -0.37 14.51 -2.99
C ALA A 92 -0.99 13.16 -2.61
N VAL A 93 -0.14 12.24 -2.17
CA VAL A 93 -0.49 10.87 -1.81
C VAL A 93 0.25 10.46 -0.55
N ARG A 94 -0.21 9.39 0.09
CA ARG A 94 0.55 8.70 1.14
C ARG A 94 0.99 7.34 0.61
N PHE A 95 2.21 6.94 0.90
CA PHE A 95 2.66 5.61 0.55
C PHE A 95 3.34 4.92 1.74
N GLU A 96 3.38 3.62 1.69
CA GLU A 96 4.02 2.74 2.66
C GLU A 96 4.87 1.74 1.89
N ALA A 97 6.19 1.77 2.12
CA ALA A 97 7.12 0.85 1.49
C ALA A 97 7.28 -0.41 2.33
N HIS A 98 7.15 -1.58 1.70
CA HIS A 98 7.24 -2.90 2.35
C HIS A 98 8.52 -3.67 1.96
N GLY A 99 9.38 -3.09 1.16
CA GLY A 99 10.61 -3.70 0.67
C GLY A 99 10.90 -3.33 -0.78
N GLN A 100 11.81 -4.05 -1.39
CA GLN A 100 12.28 -3.79 -2.75
C GLN A 100 12.25 -5.07 -3.57
N ASP A 101 11.93 -4.97 -4.86
CA ASP A 101 12.00 -6.10 -5.77
C ASP A 101 13.40 -6.23 -6.41
N SER A 102 13.59 -7.29 -7.20
CA SER A 102 14.85 -7.56 -7.89
C SER A 102 15.23 -6.52 -8.95
N TYR A 103 14.32 -5.63 -9.33
CA TYR A 103 14.53 -4.54 -10.27
C TYR A 103 14.79 -3.20 -9.60
N GLY A 104 14.97 -3.20 -8.28
CA GLY A 104 15.21 -1.99 -7.50
C GLY A 104 14.00 -1.10 -7.29
N ARG A 105 12.78 -1.57 -7.62
CA ARG A 105 11.55 -0.81 -7.33
C ARG A 105 11.13 -1.04 -5.88
N GLN A 106 10.71 0.01 -5.19
CA GLN A 106 10.05 -0.14 -3.91
C GLN A 106 8.71 -0.86 -4.10
N LEU A 107 8.46 -1.89 -3.30
CA LEU A 107 7.14 -2.51 -3.21
C LEU A 107 6.35 -1.84 -2.11
N GLY A 108 5.10 -1.51 -2.34
CA GLY A 108 4.31 -0.87 -1.30
C GLY A 108 2.87 -0.58 -1.68
N LYS A 109 2.20 0.13 -0.82
CA LYS A 109 0.83 0.61 -1.00
C LYS A 109 0.81 2.11 -1.17
N LEU A 110 -0.24 2.58 -1.83
CA LEU A 110 -0.47 3.99 -2.14
C LEU A 110 -1.90 4.37 -1.78
N TRP A 111 -2.07 5.52 -1.13
CA TRP A 111 -3.39 6.06 -0.78
C TRP A 111 -3.55 7.49 -1.26
N ILE A 112 -4.76 7.80 -1.69
CA ILE A 112 -5.22 9.15 -1.97
C ILE A 112 -6.54 9.38 -1.24
N ASP A 113 -6.65 10.44 -0.47
CA ASP A 113 -7.85 10.75 0.33
C ASP A 113 -8.36 9.52 1.11
N ASP A 114 -7.47 8.81 1.82
CA ASP A 114 -7.73 7.57 2.56
C ASP A 114 -8.20 6.35 1.73
N ARG A 115 -8.27 6.47 0.41
CA ARG A 115 -8.60 5.37 -0.49
C ARG A 115 -7.33 4.64 -0.92
N ASP A 116 -7.33 3.32 -0.77
CA ASP A 116 -6.27 2.44 -1.30
C ASP A 116 -6.35 2.41 -2.84
N VAL A 117 -5.32 2.93 -3.49
CA VAL A 117 -5.26 3.05 -4.97
C VAL A 117 -5.26 1.68 -5.64
N GLY A 118 -4.57 0.69 -5.05
CA GLY A 118 -4.57 -0.68 -5.57
C GLY A 118 -5.96 -1.32 -5.50
N ALA A 119 -6.66 -1.14 -4.39
CA ALA A 119 -8.05 -1.60 -4.24
C ALA A 119 -8.98 -0.94 -5.27
N GLU A 120 -8.79 0.36 -5.52
CA GLU A 120 -9.60 1.10 -6.49
C GLU A 120 -9.40 0.60 -7.92
N LEU A 121 -8.14 0.36 -8.33
CA LEU A 121 -7.83 -0.19 -9.65
C LEU A 121 -8.43 -1.57 -9.86
N VAL A 122 -8.37 -2.45 -8.85
CA VAL A 122 -8.99 -3.77 -8.93
C VAL A 122 -10.51 -3.67 -8.96
N ARG A 123 -11.12 -2.83 -8.12
CA ARG A 123 -12.57 -2.65 -8.06
C ARG A 123 -13.15 -2.11 -9.36
N THR A 124 -12.41 -1.24 -10.04
CA THR A 124 -12.80 -0.68 -11.34
C THR A 124 -12.39 -1.54 -12.53
N GLY A 125 -11.71 -2.68 -12.28
CA GLY A 125 -11.33 -3.66 -13.28
C GLY A 125 -10.11 -3.28 -14.11
N TRP A 126 -9.23 -2.40 -13.63
CA TRP A 126 -8.01 -1.97 -14.35
C TRP A 126 -6.75 -2.71 -13.90
N ALA A 127 -6.85 -3.58 -12.88
CA ALA A 127 -5.79 -4.47 -12.46
C ALA A 127 -6.37 -5.77 -11.90
N TRP A 128 -5.57 -6.85 -11.94
CA TRP A 128 -5.85 -8.10 -11.24
C TRP A 128 -5.40 -8.02 -9.79
N ALA A 129 -6.12 -8.66 -8.89
CA ALA A 129 -5.64 -8.94 -7.55
C ALA A 129 -4.54 -10.01 -7.64
N TYR A 130 -3.35 -9.69 -7.15
CA TYR A 130 -2.19 -10.55 -7.31
C TYR A 130 -1.37 -10.68 -6.03
N SER A 131 -0.86 -11.88 -5.81
CA SER A 131 0.20 -12.15 -4.84
C SER A 131 1.20 -13.12 -5.43
N HIS A 132 2.45 -12.77 -5.43
CA HIS A 132 3.54 -13.62 -5.93
C HIS A 132 3.57 -15.00 -5.28
N ARG A 133 3.18 -15.10 -3.99
CA ARG A 133 3.25 -16.35 -3.22
C ARG A 133 2.06 -17.28 -3.44
N THR A 134 0.87 -16.74 -3.66
CA THR A 134 -0.40 -17.49 -3.66
C THR A 134 -1.19 -17.35 -4.96
N GLY A 135 -0.74 -16.49 -5.90
CA GLY A 135 -1.51 -16.11 -7.09
C GLY A 135 -2.80 -15.35 -6.80
N ARG A 136 -3.14 -15.15 -5.50
CA ARG A 136 -4.35 -14.43 -5.05
C ARG A 136 -3.91 -13.26 -4.21
N GLY A 137 -4.27 -12.05 -4.62
CA GLY A 137 -3.98 -10.84 -3.88
C GLY A 137 -5.01 -10.54 -2.78
N PRO A 138 -4.72 -9.54 -1.95
CA PRO A 138 -5.63 -9.11 -0.88
C PRO A 138 -6.98 -8.60 -1.42
N TYR A 139 -7.04 -8.22 -2.70
CA TYR A 139 -8.22 -7.65 -3.36
C TYR A 139 -9.03 -8.67 -4.17
N ALA A 140 -8.86 -9.97 -3.95
CA ALA A 140 -9.53 -11.03 -4.72
C ALA A 140 -11.07 -10.93 -4.70
N ALA A 141 -11.66 -10.40 -3.63
CA ALA A 141 -13.11 -10.17 -3.56
C ALA A 141 -13.55 -9.03 -4.50
N LEU A 142 -12.77 -7.95 -4.57
CA LEU A 142 -13.01 -6.81 -5.48
C LEU A 142 -12.87 -7.22 -6.94
N GLN A 143 -11.89 -8.08 -7.26
CA GLN A 143 -11.76 -8.62 -8.61
C GLN A 143 -12.98 -9.42 -9.03
N ARG A 144 -13.45 -10.36 -8.18
CA ARG A 144 -14.67 -11.14 -8.48
C ARG A 144 -15.89 -10.25 -8.71
N GLU A 145 -15.99 -9.14 -8.00
CA GLU A 145 -17.06 -8.16 -8.23
C GLU A 145 -16.89 -7.47 -9.59
N ALA A 146 -15.67 -6.97 -9.91
CA ALA A 146 -15.37 -6.34 -11.19
C ALA A 146 -15.64 -7.29 -12.38
N GLU A 147 -15.29 -8.56 -12.25
CA GLU A 147 -15.57 -9.61 -13.24
C GLU A 147 -17.08 -9.84 -13.45
N ARG A 148 -17.85 -9.98 -12.37
CA ARG A 148 -19.33 -10.16 -12.45
C ARG A 148 -19.98 -8.96 -13.13
N GLU A 149 -19.55 -7.77 -12.83
CA GLU A 149 -20.11 -6.52 -13.35
C GLU A 149 -19.46 -6.06 -14.64
N ARG A 150 -18.51 -6.85 -15.16
CA ARG A 150 -17.79 -6.57 -16.41
C ARG A 150 -17.18 -5.18 -16.46
N ARG A 151 -16.51 -4.79 -15.40
CA ARG A 151 -15.84 -3.49 -15.29
C ARG A 151 -14.48 -3.52 -16.01
N GLY A 152 -14.08 -2.40 -16.56
CA GLY A 152 -12.74 -2.18 -17.12
C GLY A 152 -12.31 -3.25 -18.12
N LEU A 153 -11.22 -3.94 -17.83
CA LEU A 153 -10.64 -5.02 -18.63
C LEU A 153 -11.58 -6.23 -18.76
N PHE A 154 -12.46 -6.45 -17.79
CA PHE A 154 -13.39 -7.56 -17.77
C PHE A 154 -14.68 -7.31 -18.59
N ALA A 155 -14.79 -6.14 -19.22
CA ALA A 155 -15.92 -5.82 -20.09
C ALA A 155 -16.00 -6.74 -21.33
N ALA A 156 -14.85 -7.10 -21.89
CA ALA A 156 -14.74 -8.02 -23.01
C ALA A 156 -14.43 -9.43 -22.51
N ARG A 157 -15.35 -10.38 -22.69
CA ARG A 157 -15.24 -11.76 -22.18
C ARG A 157 -14.03 -12.54 -22.70
N GLU A 158 -13.47 -12.16 -23.86
CA GLU A 158 -12.50 -12.97 -24.60
C GLU A 158 -11.04 -12.50 -24.48
N THR A 159 -10.76 -11.37 -23.83
CA THR A 159 -9.44 -10.73 -23.95
C THR A 159 -8.75 -10.37 -22.63
N ALA A 160 -9.34 -10.67 -21.49
CA ALA A 160 -8.72 -10.38 -20.20
C ALA A 160 -7.67 -11.44 -19.81
N MET A 161 -6.62 -11.57 -20.62
CA MET A 161 -5.44 -12.35 -20.23
C MET A 161 -4.77 -11.67 -19.04
N SER A 162 -4.49 -12.44 -17.97
CA SER A 162 -3.77 -11.87 -16.83
C SER A 162 -2.32 -11.50 -17.22
N PRO A 163 -1.74 -10.44 -16.62
CA PRO A 163 -0.39 -10.02 -16.96
C PRO A 163 0.65 -11.11 -16.72
N SER A 164 0.49 -11.91 -15.69
CA SER A 164 1.37 -13.06 -15.41
C SER A 164 1.36 -14.09 -16.53
N VAL A 165 0.20 -14.38 -17.11
CA VAL A 165 0.07 -15.27 -18.26
C VAL A 165 0.64 -14.60 -19.52
N PHE A 166 0.35 -13.32 -19.73
CA PHE A 166 0.91 -12.57 -20.87
C PHE A 166 2.44 -12.62 -20.87
N ARG A 167 3.09 -12.37 -19.72
CA ARG A 167 4.55 -12.44 -19.60
C ARG A 167 5.15 -13.82 -19.90
N GLN A 168 4.42 -14.89 -19.65
CA GLN A 168 4.88 -16.26 -19.98
C GLN A 168 4.98 -16.48 -21.50
N PHE A 169 4.09 -15.85 -22.29
CA PHE A 169 4.06 -16.03 -23.74
C PHE A 169 4.82 -14.95 -24.52
N HIS A 170 4.91 -13.74 -23.99
CA HIS A 170 5.42 -12.57 -24.72
C HIS A 170 6.63 -11.92 -24.05
N GLY A 171 7.00 -12.33 -22.82
CA GLY A 171 7.99 -11.61 -22.02
C GLY A 171 7.44 -10.31 -21.46
N GLY A 172 8.29 -9.52 -20.80
CA GLY A 172 7.95 -8.16 -20.36
C GLY A 172 8.14 -7.15 -21.48
N CYS A 173 7.31 -6.12 -21.55
CA CYS A 173 7.42 -5.07 -22.56
C CYS A 173 8.64 -4.16 -22.43
N HIS A 174 9.46 -4.35 -21.41
CA HIS A 174 10.58 -3.46 -21.07
C HIS A 174 11.92 -3.86 -21.69
N ALA A 175 11.94 -4.76 -22.66
CA ALA A 175 13.21 -5.20 -23.26
C ALA A 175 14.01 -4.06 -23.93
N ASP A 176 13.40 -2.90 -24.23
CA ASP A 176 14.05 -1.88 -25.08
C ASP A 176 14.06 -0.45 -24.52
N THR A 177 13.68 -0.21 -23.26
CA THR A 177 13.65 1.17 -22.70
C THR A 177 14.37 1.33 -21.35
N GLU A 178 15.45 0.62 -21.13
CA GLU A 178 16.43 1.03 -20.11
C GLU A 178 17.21 2.23 -20.66
N GLY A 179 16.76 3.43 -20.39
CA GLY A 179 17.63 4.56 -20.65
C GLY A 179 17.05 5.96 -20.70
N GLN A 180 15.77 6.22 -20.67
CA GLN A 180 15.34 7.61 -20.65
C GLN A 180 13.97 7.80 -19.96
N ALA A 181 14.00 8.08 -18.66
CA ALA A 181 12.92 8.87 -18.06
C ALA A 181 13.07 10.30 -18.62
N PRO A 182 12.09 10.84 -19.35
CA PRO A 182 12.17 12.23 -19.77
C PRO A 182 12.06 13.10 -18.51
N VAL A 183 13.16 13.78 -18.20
CA VAL A 183 13.16 14.85 -17.21
C VAL A 183 12.30 15.99 -17.77
N GLN A 184 11.00 15.94 -17.51
CA GLN A 184 10.16 17.11 -17.70
C GLN A 184 10.53 18.11 -16.61
N ARG A 185 11.35 19.11 -17.00
CA ARG A 185 11.68 20.24 -16.14
C ARG A 185 10.37 20.92 -15.72
N LEU A 186 10.19 20.99 -14.41
CA LEU A 186 9.17 21.87 -13.82
C LEU A 186 9.39 23.28 -14.35
N PRO A 187 8.35 24.02 -14.74
CA PRO A 187 8.49 25.42 -15.06
C PRO A 187 8.99 26.13 -13.81
N HIS A 188 10.18 26.73 -13.91
CA HIS A 188 10.70 27.65 -12.91
C HIS A 188 9.69 28.79 -12.78
N THR A 189 9.03 28.89 -11.64
CA THR A 189 8.32 30.11 -11.25
C THR A 189 9.35 31.21 -11.17
N GLY A 190 9.36 32.08 -12.22
CA GLY A 190 10.26 33.24 -12.29
C GLY A 190 10.08 34.09 -11.06
N GLN A 191 11.18 34.39 -10.40
CA GLN A 191 11.28 35.49 -9.47
C GLN A 191 10.92 36.79 -10.24
N ALA A 192 9.79 37.37 -9.87
CA ALA A 192 9.51 38.76 -10.24
C ALA A 192 10.50 39.65 -9.50
N GLY A 193 11.50 40.16 -10.25
CA GLY A 193 12.45 41.12 -9.75
C GLY A 193 11.75 42.43 -9.43
N SER A 194 12.01 42.95 -8.25
CA SER A 194 11.68 44.29 -7.80
C SER A 194 12.40 45.35 -8.66
N ARG A 195 11.67 46.32 -9.09
CA ARG A 195 12.13 47.70 -9.28
C ARG A 195 11.13 48.62 -8.64
#